data_53d99ae82720e6ffa3da32b9c1dbbf56
#
_entry.id   53d99ae82720e6ffa3da32b9c1dbbf56
#
_cell.length_a   1.000
_cell.length_b   1.000
_cell.length_c   1.000
_cell.angle_alpha   90.00
_cell.angle_beta   90.00
_cell.angle_gamma   90.00
#
_symmetry.space_group_name_H-M   'P 1'
#
loop_
_entity.id
_entity.type
_entity.pdbx_description
1 polymer ?
#
loop_
_entity_poly.entity_id
_entity_poly.type
_entity_poly.pdbx_seq_one_letter_code
_entity_poly.pdbx_strand_id
1 'polypeptide(L)'
;MSNDGLMPKAFSELHPKYKTPYKANMMLFVFVGLFAAFVPGSVAGDLTSFGTLFAFVLVSAGVLIMRKKSPNIERPFKTPLVPLIPILGVLVCTGMIVALDGETLKVAMIWMVFGLLIYYVYGRKHSKLNKANEGDK
;
A
#
# COMPACT_ATOMS: atom_id res chain seq x y z
N MET A 1 3.73 4.20 -9.44
CA MET A 1 4.76 4.06 -8.38
C MET A 1 6.18 4.15 -8.92
N SER A 2 6.64 3.31 -9.87
CA SER A 2 7.99 3.45 -10.44
C SER A 2 8.14 4.75 -11.25
N ASN A 3 7.12 5.15 -12.00
CA ASN A 3 7.08 6.43 -12.72
C ASN A 3 7.07 7.65 -11.80
N ASP A 4 6.63 7.50 -10.56
CA ASP A 4 6.59 8.57 -9.54
C ASP A 4 7.88 8.66 -8.71
N GLY A 5 8.88 7.82 -9.03
CA GLY A 5 10.17 7.77 -8.36
C GLY A 5 10.20 7.01 -7.03
N LEU A 6 9.11 6.34 -6.66
CA LEU A 6 9.02 5.57 -5.41
C LEU A 6 9.69 4.19 -5.50
N MET A 7 9.97 3.71 -6.73
CA MET A 7 10.66 2.44 -6.99
C MET A 7 11.73 2.62 -8.08
N PRO A 8 12.76 1.74 -8.12
CA PRO A 8 13.81 1.78 -9.15
C PRO A 8 13.24 1.78 -10.57
N LYS A 9 13.88 2.51 -11.47
CA LYS A 9 13.45 2.64 -12.88
C LYS A 9 13.38 1.30 -13.62
N ALA A 10 14.13 0.28 -13.18
CA ALA A 10 14.10 -1.06 -13.74
C ALA A 10 12.68 -1.69 -13.75
N PHE A 11 11.81 -1.28 -12.81
CA PHE A 11 10.42 -1.75 -12.75
C PHE A 11 9.48 -1.05 -13.74
N SER A 12 9.89 0.08 -14.34
CA SER A 12 9.10 0.81 -15.33
C SER A 12 9.51 0.54 -16.77
N GLU A 13 10.62 -0.18 -17.00
CA GLU A 13 11.08 -0.48 -18.35
C GLU A 13 10.15 -1.46 -19.05
N LEU A 14 9.60 -1.02 -20.18
CA LEU A 14 8.72 -1.80 -21.02
C LEU A 14 9.52 -2.52 -22.13
N HIS A 15 9.13 -3.74 -22.47
CA HIS A 15 9.71 -4.46 -23.58
C HIS A 15 9.40 -3.73 -24.91
N PRO A 16 10.40 -3.50 -25.81
CA PRO A 16 10.23 -2.72 -27.03
C PRO A 16 9.10 -3.22 -27.94
N LYS A 17 8.95 -4.56 -28.04
CA LYS A 17 7.96 -5.21 -28.91
C LYS A 17 6.62 -5.45 -28.23
N TYR A 18 6.62 -5.92 -26.98
CA TYR A 18 5.41 -6.37 -26.29
C TYR A 18 4.82 -5.32 -25.34
N LYS A 19 5.52 -4.20 -25.11
CA LYS A 19 5.13 -3.11 -24.21
C LYS A 19 4.74 -3.57 -22.80
N THR A 20 5.29 -4.69 -22.36
CA THR A 20 5.07 -5.26 -21.01
C THR A 20 6.31 -5.05 -20.14
N PRO A 21 6.17 -4.87 -18.82
CA PRO A 21 7.29 -4.69 -17.89
C PRO A 21 7.98 -6.03 -17.59
N TYR A 22 8.70 -6.60 -18.58
CA TYR A 22 9.26 -7.94 -18.50
C TYR A 22 10.28 -8.12 -17.37
N LYS A 23 11.10 -7.10 -17.10
CA LYS A 23 12.08 -7.14 -15.99
C LYS A 23 11.37 -7.22 -14.63
N ALA A 24 10.32 -6.42 -14.45
CA ALA A 24 9.51 -6.48 -13.23
C ALA A 24 8.81 -7.84 -13.08
N ASN A 25 8.25 -8.36 -14.16
CA ASN A 25 7.60 -9.68 -14.15
C ASN A 25 8.58 -10.81 -13.83
N MET A 26 9.81 -10.78 -14.38
CA MET A 26 10.84 -11.77 -14.11
C MET A 26 11.28 -11.72 -12.64
N MET A 27 11.53 -10.50 -12.11
CA MET A 27 11.86 -10.31 -10.70
C MET A 27 10.74 -10.81 -9.78
N LEU A 28 9.48 -10.46 -10.10
CA LEU A 28 8.32 -10.93 -9.34
C LEU A 28 8.17 -12.44 -9.43
N PHE A 29 8.37 -13.04 -10.60
CA PHE A 29 8.29 -14.48 -10.78
C PHE A 29 9.30 -15.22 -9.87
N VAL A 30 10.56 -14.78 -9.87
CA VAL A 30 11.58 -15.37 -9.00
C VAL A 30 11.25 -15.14 -7.53
N PHE A 31 10.85 -13.92 -7.15
CA PHE A 31 10.51 -13.58 -5.77
C PHE A 31 9.30 -14.38 -5.27
N VAL A 32 8.22 -14.40 -6.04
CA VAL A 32 6.99 -15.15 -5.70
C VAL A 32 7.25 -16.65 -5.69
N GLY A 33 8.04 -17.17 -6.64
CA GLY A 33 8.40 -18.59 -6.68
C GLY A 33 9.21 -19.03 -5.45
N LEU A 34 10.20 -18.25 -5.04
CA LEU A 34 10.95 -18.50 -3.82
C LEU A 34 10.06 -18.38 -2.58
N PHE A 35 9.24 -17.35 -2.52
CA PHE A 35 8.31 -17.16 -1.40
C PHE A 35 7.32 -18.33 -1.28
N ALA A 36 6.74 -18.77 -2.38
CA ALA A 36 5.81 -19.90 -2.41
C ALA A 36 6.46 -21.24 -2.06
N ALA A 37 7.77 -21.39 -2.27
CA ALA A 37 8.49 -22.61 -1.90
C ALA A 37 8.74 -22.74 -0.39
N PHE A 38 8.83 -21.61 0.31
CA PHE A 38 9.22 -21.60 1.74
C PHE A 38 8.07 -21.20 2.69
N VAL A 39 7.02 -20.53 2.18
CA VAL A 39 5.91 -20.01 3.00
C VAL A 39 4.67 -20.89 2.83
N PRO A 40 4.11 -21.41 3.92
CA PRO A 40 2.83 -22.13 3.88
C PRO A 40 1.71 -21.28 3.28
N GLY A 41 0.82 -21.91 2.50
CA GLY A 41 -0.28 -21.21 1.83
C GLY A 41 -1.25 -20.51 2.79
N SER A 42 -1.44 -21.04 4.00
CA SER A 42 -2.23 -20.40 5.06
C SER A 42 -1.64 -19.05 5.46
N VAL A 43 -0.34 -18.99 5.71
CA VAL A 43 0.35 -17.73 6.07
C VAL A 43 0.27 -16.71 4.93
N ALA A 44 0.39 -17.14 3.69
CA ALA A 44 0.25 -16.27 2.53
C ALA A 44 -1.18 -15.70 2.40
N GLY A 45 -2.21 -16.52 2.68
CA GLY A 45 -3.60 -16.10 2.72
C GLY A 45 -3.87 -15.06 3.82
N ASP A 46 -3.35 -15.32 5.01
CA ASP A 46 -3.51 -14.42 6.16
C ASP A 46 -2.79 -13.09 5.96
N LEU A 47 -1.58 -13.10 5.37
CA LEU A 47 -0.85 -11.87 5.00
C LEU A 47 -1.59 -11.05 3.96
N THR A 48 -2.25 -11.71 2.99
CA THR A 48 -3.08 -11.04 1.99
C THR A 48 -4.31 -10.40 2.65
N SER A 49 -4.95 -11.10 3.57
CA SER A 49 -6.08 -10.60 4.35
C SER A 49 -5.67 -9.41 5.20
N PHE A 50 -4.53 -9.49 5.91
CA PHE A 50 -3.97 -8.38 6.66
C PHE A 50 -3.74 -7.15 5.78
N GLY A 51 -3.07 -7.31 4.63
CA GLY A 51 -2.76 -6.21 3.72
C GLY A 51 -4.03 -5.52 3.20
N THR A 52 -5.05 -6.30 2.86
CA THR A 52 -6.34 -5.78 2.38
C THR A 52 -7.09 -5.02 3.48
N LEU A 53 -7.20 -5.61 4.67
CA LEU A 53 -7.86 -4.98 5.82
C LEU A 53 -7.14 -3.69 6.24
N PHE A 54 -5.81 -3.72 6.26
CA PHE A 54 -4.99 -2.55 6.57
C PHE A 54 -5.18 -1.42 5.53
N ALA A 55 -5.25 -1.76 4.24
CA ALA A 55 -5.57 -0.78 3.20
C ALA A 55 -6.96 -0.16 3.42
N PHE A 56 -7.96 -0.94 3.81
CA PHE A 56 -9.29 -0.40 4.13
C PHE A 56 -9.29 0.51 5.34
N VAL A 57 -8.52 0.20 6.38
CA VAL A 57 -8.33 1.11 7.52
C VAL A 57 -7.74 2.44 7.06
N LEU A 58 -6.67 2.41 6.25
CA LEU A 58 -6.03 3.63 5.73
C LEU A 58 -6.96 4.46 4.85
N VAL A 59 -7.71 3.82 3.95
CA VAL A 59 -8.67 4.51 3.08
C VAL A 59 -9.79 5.14 3.91
N SER A 60 -10.36 4.41 4.86
CA SER A 60 -11.43 4.91 5.73
C SER A 60 -10.96 6.08 6.60
N ALA A 61 -9.76 5.98 7.18
CA ALA A 61 -9.13 7.07 7.93
C ALA A 61 -8.82 8.27 7.01
N GLY A 62 -8.34 8.02 5.79
CA GLY A 62 -8.07 9.03 4.77
C GLY A 62 -9.30 9.83 4.41
N VAL A 63 -10.45 9.19 4.24
CA VAL A 63 -11.74 9.85 3.99
C VAL A 63 -12.10 10.80 5.13
N LEU A 64 -11.92 10.39 6.40
CA LEU A 64 -12.18 11.23 7.57
C LEU A 64 -11.27 12.46 7.60
N ILE A 65 -9.98 12.27 7.37
CA ILE A 65 -8.99 13.35 7.38
C ILE A 65 -9.25 14.34 6.24
N MET A 66 -9.51 13.83 5.01
CA MET A 66 -9.79 14.68 3.86
C MET A 66 -11.07 15.50 4.02
N ARG A 67 -12.08 14.96 4.71
CA ARG A 67 -13.31 15.72 4.97
C ARG A 67 -13.10 16.84 5.99
N LYS A 68 -12.24 16.63 6.99
CA LYS A 68 -11.88 17.68 7.95
C LYS A 68 -10.98 18.75 7.32
N LYS A 69 -10.02 18.35 6.50
CA LYS A 69 -8.97 19.25 5.96
C LYS A 69 -9.43 20.04 4.73
N SER A 70 -10.30 19.45 3.93
CA SER A 70 -10.74 20.06 2.65
C SER A 70 -12.25 19.87 2.45
N PRO A 71 -13.12 20.62 3.17
CA PRO A 71 -14.57 20.47 3.11
C PRO A 71 -15.16 20.94 1.78
N ASN A 72 -14.50 21.89 1.08
CA ASN A 72 -15.04 22.60 -0.10
C ASN A 72 -14.70 21.93 -1.45
N ILE A 73 -14.05 20.76 -1.46
CA ILE A 73 -13.76 20.05 -2.72
C ILE A 73 -15.10 19.49 -3.27
N GLU A 74 -15.42 19.83 -4.51
CA GLU A 74 -16.53 19.21 -5.24
C GLU A 74 -16.27 17.71 -5.41
N ARG A 75 -17.20 16.90 -4.89
CA ARG A 75 -17.11 15.44 -4.93
C ARG A 75 -18.30 14.90 -5.70
N PRO A 76 -18.08 14.09 -6.75
CA PRO A 76 -19.17 13.49 -7.52
C PRO A 76 -20.02 12.54 -6.68
N PHE A 77 -19.45 11.95 -5.61
CA PHE A 77 -20.17 11.10 -4.68
C PHE A 77 -19.99 11.56 -3.23
N LYS A 78 -21.10 11.80 -2.55
CA LYS A 78 -21.13 12.13 -1.12
C LYS A 78 -21.53 10.87 -0.34
N THR A 79 -20.57 10.23 0.34
CA THR A 79 -20.86 9.09 1.23
C THR A 79 -21.91 9.51 2.26
N PRO A 80 -23.04 8.79 2.37
CA PRO A 80 -24.04 9.10 3.40
C PRO A 80 -23.49 8.82 4.79
N LEU A 81 -24.11 9.42 5.81
CA LEU A 81 -23.81 9.20 7.23
C LEU A 81 -22.30 9.33 7.63
N VAL A 82 -21.60 10.28 7.03
CA VAL A 82 -20.25 10.62 7.52
C VAL A 82 -20.39 11.50 8.77
N PRO A 83 -19.66 11.20 9.87
CA PRO A 83 -18.45 10.33 9.99
C PRO A 83 -18.71 8.87 10.36
N LEU A 84 -19.94 8.43 10.53
CA LEU A 84 -20.26 7.10 11.09
C LEU A 84 -19.71 5.93 10.25
N ILE A 85 -19.95 5.92 8.93
CA ILE A 85 -19.53 4.80 8.05
C ILE A 85 -18.00 4.63 8.02
N PRO A 86 -17.17 5.67 7.82
CA PRO A 86 -15.73 5.50 7.88
C PRO A 86 -15.21 5.07 9.25
N ILE A 87 -15.82 5.53 10.36
CA ILE A 87 -15.44 5.09 11.70
C ILE A 87 -15.74 3.60 11.89
N LEU A 88 -16.93 3.15 11.49
CA LEU A 88 -17.27 1.73 11.52
C LEU A 88 -16.31 0.90 10.65
N GLY A 89 -15.95 1.38 9.47
CA GLY A 89 -14.96 0.73 8.62
C GLY A 89 -13.61 0.54 9.33
N VAL A 90 -13.10 1.58 9.98
CA VAL A 90 -11.85 1.50 10.76
C VAL A 90 -12.00 0.50 11.91
N LEU A 91 -13.08 0.56 12.68
CA LEU A 91 -13.29 -0.30 13.84
C LEU A 91 -13.41 -1.77 13.45
N VAL A 92 -14.23 -2.09 12.44
CA VAL A 92 -14.45 -3.46 11.99
C VAL A 92 -13.17 -4.05 11.39
N CYS A 93 -12.51 -3.31 10.49
CA CYS A 93 -11.26 -3.80 9.89
C CYS A 93 -10.15 -3.97 10.93
N THR A 94 -10.02 -3.06 11.89
CA THR A 94 -9.05 -3.19 12.98
C THR A 94 -9.38 -4.39 13.87
N GLY A 95 -10.66 -4.59 14.20
CA GLY A 95 -11.10 -5.75 14.97
C GLY A 95 -10.79 -7.08 14.26
N MET A 96 -10.97 -7.13 12.94
CA MET A 96 -10.61 -8.30 12.13
C MET A 96 -9.09 -8.52 12.08
N ILE A 97 -8.29 -7.46 12.00
CA ILE A 97 -6.82 -7.56 12.05
C ILE A 97 -6.37 -8.15 13.39
N VAL A 98 -6.93 -7.69 14.50
CA VAL A 98 -6.59 -8.18 15.85
C VAL A 98 -7.01 -9.64 16.05
N ALA A 99 -8.05 -10.09 15.33
CA ALA A 99 -8.50 -11.47 15.35
C ALA A 99 -7.64 -12.43 14.51
N LEU A 100 -6.69 -11.94 13.71
CA LEU A 100 -5.72 -12.79 13.01
C LEU A 100 -4.76 -13.45 14.01
N ASP A 101 -4.18 -14.56 13.55
CA ASP A 101 -3.20 -15.30 14.36
C ASP A 101 -1.96 -14.45 14.69
N GLY A 102 -1.44 -14.60 15.91
CA GLY A 102 -0.33 -13.81 16.41
C GLY A 102 0.97 -13.97 15.60
N GLU A 103 1.19 -15.14 15.00
CA GLU A 103 2.34 -15.34 14.11
C GLU A 103 2.20 -14.53 12.83
N THR A 104 1.01 -14.50 12.24
CA THR A 104 0.70 -13.66 11.07
C THR A 104 0.91 -12.18 11.37
N LEU A 105 0.47 -11.70 12.55
CA LEU A 105 0.68 -10.32 12.95
C LEU A 105 2.17 -9.95 13.08
N LYS A 106 2.99 -10.83 13.66
CA LYS A 106 4.44 -10.62 13.74
C LYS A 106 5.09 -10.48 12.36
N VAL A 107 4.76 -11.42 11.45
CA VAL A 107 5.28 -11.39 10.07
C VAL A 107 4.80 -10.13 9.34
N ALA A 108 3.54 -9.75 9.49
CA ALA A 108 2.96 -8.54 8.90
C ALA A 108 3.65 -7.27 9.41
N MET A 109 3.93 -7.19 10.70
CA MET A 109 4.66 -6.06 11.30
C MET A 109 6.09 -5.96 10.79
N ILE A 110 6.79 -7.08 10.65
CA ILE A 110 8.14 -7.12 10.07
C ILE A 110 8.12 -6.60 8.64
N TRP A 111 7.16 -7.07 7.82
CA TRP A 111 6.99 -6.60 6.45
C TRP A 111 6.65 -5.11 6.36
N MET A 112 5.82 -4.62 7.25
CA MET A 112 5.46 -3.20 7.31
C MET A 112 6.68 -2.33 7.65
N VAL A 113 7.47 -2.74 8.65
CA VAL A 113 8.71 -2.04 9.01
C VAL A 113 9.69 -2.05 7.84
N PHE A 114 9.85 -3.20 7.17
CA PHE A 114 10.71 -3.32 5.98
C PHE A 114 10.24 -2.40 4.83
N GLY A 115 8.94 -2.35 4.56
CA GLY A 115 8.36 -1.44 3.58
C GLY A 115 8.59 0.04 3.92
N LEU A 116 8.43 0.42 5.20
CA LEU A 116 8.70 1.77 5.68
C LEU A 116 10.19 2.14 5.58
N LEU A 117 11.10 1.20 5.84
CA LEU A 117 12.54 1.41 5.67
C LEU A 117 12.88 1.68 4.20
N ILE A 118 12.36 0.87 3.28
CA ILE A 118 12.55 1.10 1.83
C ILE A 118 11.99 2.46 1.43
N TYR A 119 10.81 2.81 1.91
CA TYR A 119 10.22 4.12 1.63
C TYR A 119 11.09 5.27 2.17
N TYR A 120 11.59 5.15 3.39
CA TYR A 120 12.39 6.20 4.02
C TYR A 120 13.75 6.38 3.34
N VAL A 121 14.43 5.26 3.00
CA VAL A 121 15.77 5.27 2.39
C VAL A 121 15.71 5.68 0.92
N TYR A 122 14.75 5.14 0.17
CA TYR A 122 14.68 5.31 -1.28
C TYR A 122 13.54 6.25 -1.72
N GLY A 123 12.31 6.00 -1.28
CA GLY A 123 11.11 6.69 -1.75
C GLY A 123 11.14 8.18 -1.43
N ARG A 124 11.55 8.57 -0.23
CA ARG A 124 11.60 9.98 0.19
C ARG A 124 12.57 10.82 -0.64
N LYS A 125 13.72 10.24 -1.03
CA LYS A 125 14.75 10.96 -1.82
C LYS A 125 14.42 11.06 -3.31
N HIS A 126 13.62 10.13 -3.86
CA HIS A 126 13.36 10.03 -5.30
C HIS A 126 11.92 10.40 -5.68
N SER A 127 11.05 10.71 -4.71
CA SER A 127 9.67 11.12 -4.97
C SER A 127 9.61 12.42 -5.75
N LYS A 128 8.90 12.40 -6.89
CA LYS A 128 8.67 13.60 -7.71
C LYS A 128 7.80 14.64 -6.99
N LEU A 129 6.92 14.22 -6.11
CA LEU A 129 6.09 15.12 -5.30
C LEU A 129 6.91 15.95 -4.31
N ASN A 130 7.96 15.37 -3.73
CA ASN A 130 8.84 16.11 -2.83
C ASN A 130 9.66 17.17 -3.60
N LYS A 131 10.12 16.84 -4.81
CA LYS A 131 10.85 17.79 -5.67
C LYS A 131 9.95 18.93 -6.17
N ALA A 132 8.67 18.69 -6.41
CA ALA A 132 7.72 19.73 -6.79
C ALA A 132 7.49 20.73 -5.64
N ASN A 133 7.41 20.24 -4.39
CA ASN A 133 7.22 21.08 -3.19
C ASN A 133 8.48 21.87 -2.79
N GLU A 134 9.68 21.42 -3.19
CA GLU A 134 10.94 22.15 -2.97
C GLU A 134 11.21 23.23 -4.04
N GLY A 135 10.62 23.09 -5.24
CA GLY A 135 10.73 24.09 -6.31
C GLY A 135 9.76 25.26 -6.18
N ASP A 136 8.80 25.21 -5.25
CA ASP A 136 7.77 26.24 -5.03
C ASP A 136 8.03 27.04 -3.73
N LYS A 137 9.24 26.92 -3.17
CA LYS A 137 9.79 27.75 -2.06
C LYS A 137 10.95 28.57 -2.53
#